data_29084c52a17b958ffc55f24e18e0676c
#
_entry.id   29084c52a17b958ffc55f24e18e0676c
#
_cell.length_a   1.000
_cell.length_b   1.000
_cell.length_c   1.000
_cell.angle_alpha   90.00
_cell.angle_beta   90.00
_cell.angle_gamma   90.00
#
_symmetry.space_group_name_H-M   'P 1'
#
loop_
_entity.id
_entity.type
_entity.pdbx_description
1 polymer ?
#
loop_
_entity_poly.entity_id
_entity_poly.type
_entity_poly.pdbx_seq_one_letter_code
_entity_poly.pdbx_strand_id
1 'polypeptide(L)'
;MKKILTMLLMGVTLTTSAQTAREDINANPFLAGSNYVDYDRQLPNFIYTKAPKGYVPFYFTHYGRHGSRWLIGKDDYNRVIRPLQKARRYGKLTQEGERVLGLLEEFNKTTDKRLGDLTTVGERQHHGIGKRIAQHFPEIFLSKNVAIDARSTVVNRCILSMVAECEELMAANPTARIHNDVSEALQYYLNKDWEGKVKESSRHEDRRRIGEFNDRNTHPERLMKVLFNDQQWAADSIHRHTLMRQLFEVAINMQSHDNSPIDLINLFTPEERYDQWRINNVGWYVRYGNSPMTDNNMPFSQYNLLTNIIQTADTCVALGKTQATMRFGHEVCVMPLACLMELGNCNVSVENLDELDKYWQNYKIFPMGCNIQLIFYKPAKGQGDILVKALLNEREMTLPVKATDTPYYYKWADLRKYWTEKLEKFNK
;
A
#
# COMPACT_ATOMS: atom_id res chain seq x y z
N MET A 1 5.79 9.08 -67.76
CA MET A 1 5.29 9.92 -66.65
C MET A 1 4.74 9.01 -65.57
N LYS A 2 5.56 8.72 -64.57
CA LYS A 2 5.14 7.89 -63.37
C LYS A 2 4.69 8.86 -62.30
N LYS A 3 3.41 8.80 -61.92
CA LYS A 3 2.86 9.56 -60.78
C LYS A 3 3.21 8.79 -59.50
N ILE A 4 4.04 9.40 -58.66
CA ILE A 4 4.31 8.94 -57.29
C ILE A 4 3.19 9.46 -56.41
N LEU A 5 2.39 8.56 -55.81
CA LEU A 5 1.35 8.87 -54.86
C LEU A 5 1.98 8.82 -53.46
N THR A 6 2.26 9.97 -52.88
CA THR A 6 2.77 10.08 -51.53
C THR A 6 1.59 9.97 -50.55
N MET A 7 1.50 8.83 -49.87
CA MET A 7 0.51 8.57 -48.83
C MET A 7 1.02 9.18 -47.52
N LEU A 8 0.40 10.28 -47.08
CA LEU A 8 0.67 10.94 -45.81
C LEU A 8 -0.01 10.10 -44.70
N LEU A 9 0.77 9.31 -43.96
CA LEU A 9 0.28 8.67 -42.73
C LEU A 9 0.19 9.73 -41.64
N MET A 10 -0.99 10.24 -41.36
CA MET A 10 -1.28 11.00 -40.13
C MET A 10 -1.30 10.00 -38.98
N GLY A 11 -0.21 9.95 -38.23
CA GLY A 11 -0.16 9.27 -36.94
C GLY A 11 -1.02 10.04 -35.93
N VAL A 12 -2.21 9.52 -35.65
CA VAL A 12 -3.00 9.99 -34.51
C VAL A 12 -2.29 9.47 -33.26
N THR A 13 -1.49 10.32 -32.63
CA THR A 13 -1.00 10.07 -31.27
C THR A 13 -2.20 10.23 -30.35
N LEU A 14 -2.82 9.12 -29.96
CA LEU A 14 -3.72 9.06 -28.82
C LEU A 14 -2.88 9.34 -27.57
N THR A 15 -2.81 10.60 -27.16
CA THR A 15 -2.40 10.96 -25.83
C THR A 15 -3.49 10.47 -24.88
N THR A 16 -3.34 9.26 -24.34
CA THR A 16 -4.11 8.86 -23.17
C THR A 16 -3.64 9.76 -22.03
N SER A 17 -4.40 10.81 -21.73
CA SER A 17 -4.20 11.57 -20.50
C SER A 17 -4.35 10.57 -19.35
N ALA A 18 -3.36 10.50 -18.46
CA ALA A 18 -3.49 9.69 -17.28
C ALA A 18 -4.72 10.14 -16.49
N GLN A 19 -5.60 9.21 -16.14
CA GLN A 19 -6.80 9.49 -15.37
C GLN A 19 -6.41 10.15 -14.04
N THR A 20 -7.06 11.24 -13.68
CA THR A 20 -6.79 11.99 -12.46
C THR A 20 -7.27 11.21 -11.23
N ALA A 21 -6.70 11.48 -10.07
CA ALA A 21 -7.16 10.87 -8.82
C ALA A 21 -8.64 11.18 -8.54
N ARG A 22 -9.14 12.34 -8.94
CA ARG A 22 -10.55 12.70 -8.79
C ARG A 22 -11.45 11.81 -9.67
N GLU A 23 -11.05 11.57 -10.91
CA GLU A 23 -11.77 10.67 -11.82
C GLU A 23 -11.73 9.22 -11.32
N ASP A 24 -10.57 8.74 -10.85
CA ASP A 24 -10.42 7.41 -10.25
C ASP A 24 -11.41 7.22 -9.09
N ILE A 25 -11.44 8.17 -8.13
CA ILE A 25 -12.31 8.12 -6.94
C ILE A 25 -13.79 8.27 -7.29
N ASN A 26 -14.14 9.09 -8.31
CA ASN A 26 -15.52 9.21 -8.77
C ASN A 26 -16.00 7.90 -9.43
N ALA A 27 -15.14 7.25 -10.19
CA ALA A 27 -15.47 5.96 -10.82
C ALA A 27 -15.54 4.82 -9.78
N ASN A 28 -14.70 4.87 -8.76
CA ASN A 28 -14.66 3.88 -7.67
C ASN A 28 -14.50 4.57 -6.31
N PRO A 29 -15.59 4.87 -5.59
CA PRO A 29 -15.57 5.60 -4.31
C PRO A 29 -14.69 4.95 -3.23
N PHE A 30 -14.47 3.64 -3.29
CA PHE A 30 -13.64 2.92 -2.32
C PHE A 30 -12.15 3.28 -2.41
N LEU A 31 -11.70 3.84 -3.54
CA LEU A 31 -10.32 4.33 -3.68
C LEU A 31 -10.03 5.54 -2.76
N ALA A 32 -11.06 6.27 -2.33
CA ALA A 32 -10.93 7.28 -1.30
C ALA A 32 -10.47 6.69 0.05
N GLY A 33 -10.50 5.37 0.20
CA GLY A 33 -10.02 4.62 1.37
C GLY A 33 -8.53 4.68 1.62
N SER A 34 -7.72 5.27 0.69
CA SER A 34 -6.28 5.41 0.94
C SER A 34 -5.62 4.05 1.25
N ASN A 35 -4.97 3.94 2.40
CA ASN A 35 -4.36 2.71 2.89
C ASN A 35 -5.37 1.63 3.35
N TYR A 36 -6.67 1.92 3.40
CA TYR A 36 -7.73 0.94 3.68
C TYR A 36 -8.33 0.30 2.43
N VAL A 37 -7.89 0.73 1.23
CA VAL A 37 -8.41 0.15 -0.01
C VAL A 37 -8.20 -1.36 -0.02
N ASP A 38 -9.26 -2.09 -0.30
CA ASP A 38 -9.22 -3.54 -0.46
C ASP A 38 -8.37 -3.90 -1.69
N TYR A 39 -7.39 -4.79 -1.50
CA TYR A 39 -6.45 -5.21 -2.54
C TYR A 39 -7.13 -5.71 -3.80
N ASP A 40 -8.17 -6.52 -3.64
CA ASP A 40 -8.86 -7.18 -4.74
C ASP A 40 -9.65 -6.21 -5.64
N ARG A 41 -9.88 -4.96 -5.17
CA ARG A 41 -10.51 -3.89 -5.98
C ARG A 41 -9.59 -3.27 -7.02
N GLN A 42 -8.30 -3.56 -6.99
CA GLN A 42 -7.30 -2.95 -7.85
C GLN A 42 -6.37 -3.98 -8.53
N LEU A 43 -6.81 -5.23 -8.65
CA LEU A 43 -6.00 -6.27 -9.29
C LEU A 43 -5.60 -5.85 -10.72
N PRO A 44 -4.34 -6.08 -11.12
CA PRO A 44 -3.88 -5.84 -12.48
C PRO A 44 -4.42 -6.93 -13.43
N ASN A 45 -4.17 -6.74 -14.72
CA ASN A 45 -4.50 -7.73 -15.74
C ASN A 45 -3.53 -8.94 -15.77
N PHE A 46 -2.50 -8.94 -14.91
CA PHE A 46 -1.47 -9.99 -14.78
C PHE A 46 -0.73 -10.36 -16.08
N ILE A 47 -0.63 -9.42 -17.01
CA ILE A 47 0.16 -9.61 -18.24
C ILE A 47 1.57 -9.08 -17.97
N TYR A 48 2.54 -10.01 -17.86
CA TYR A 48 3.93 -9.65 -17.61
C TYR A 48 4.77 -9.73 -18.90
N THR A 49 5.74 -8.82 -19.01
CA THR A 49 6.76 -8.87 -20.04
C THR A 49 7.55 -10.18 -19.92
N LYS A 50 7.64 -10.94 -21.00
CA LYS A 50 8.34 -12.22 -21.00
C LYS A 50 9.83 -12.03 -20.70
N ALA A 51 10.42 -13.01 -20.02
CA ALA A 51 11.86 -13.02 -19.76
C ALA A 51 12.66 -13.01 -21.08
N PRO A 52 13.84 -12.38 -21.11
CA PRO A 52 14.76 -12.49 -22.24
C PRO A 52 15.01 -13.95 -22.60
N LYS A 53 15.15 -14.20 -23.90
CA LYS A 53 15.37 -15.58 -24.38
C LYS A 53 16.58 -16.23 -23.69
N GLY A 54 16.37 -17.42 -23.14
CA GLY A 54 17.42 -18.19 -22.46
C GLY A 54 17.58 -17.84 -20.97
N TYR A 55 16.72 -17.00 -20.40
CA TYR A 55 16.68 -16.74 -18.97
C TYR A 55 15.53 -17.46 -18.31
N VAL A 56 15.76 -17.93 -17.07
CA VAL A 56 14.76 -18.61 -16.24
C VAL A 56 14.75 -17.99 -14.84
N PRO A 57 13.58 -17.82 -14.22
CA PRO A 57 13.49 -17.35 -12.84
C PRO A 57 14.02 -18.45 -11.90
N PHE A 58 14.72 -18.03 -10.82
CA PHE A 58 15.28 -18.98 -9.85
C PHE A 58 15.20 -18.50 -8.40
N TYR A 59 15.08 -17.20 -8.15
CA TYR A 59 14.96 -16.65 -6.83
C TYR A 59 13.84 -15.59 -6.78
N PHE A 60 13.05 -15.63 -5.72
CA PHE A 60 11.96 -14.70 -5.46
C PHE A 60 12.16 -14.07 -4.09
N THR A 61 12.01 -12.76 -3.97
CA THR A 61 11.98 -12.09 -2.68
C THR A 61 10.79 -11.14 -2.60
N HIS A 62 10.16 -11.09 -1.42
CA HIS A 62 8.91 -10.42 -1.17
C HIS A 62 8.99 -9.63 0.13
N TYR A 63 8.32 -8.47 0.17
CA TYR A 63 7.90 -7.81 1.39
C TYR A 63 6.43 -7.37 1.23
N GLY A 64 5.55 -7.91 2.05
CA GLY A 64 4.11 -7.65 2.02
C GLY A 64 3.58 -7.02 3.31
N ARG A 65 2.55 -6.20 3.17
CA ARG A 65 1.71 -5.71 4.25
C ARG A 65 0.68 -6.77 4.61
N HIS A 66 0.27 -6.83 5.88
CA HIS A 66 -0.91 -7.60 6.29
C HIS A 66 -2.18 -7.23 5.48
N GLY A 67 -3.15 -8.13 5.41
CA GLY A 67 -4.44 -7.91 4.75
C GLY A 67 -5.38 -6.97 5.50
N SER A 68 -6.59 -6.85 5.00
CA SER A 68 -7.67 -6.06 5.60
C SER A 68 -7.88 -6.42 7.07
N ARG A 69 -8.16 -5.41 7.90
CA ARG A 69 -8.23 -5.54 9.35
C ARG A 69 -9.27 -4.62 9.98
N TRP A 70 -9.63 -4.94 11.22
CA TRP A 70 -10.33 -4.01 12.09
C TRP A 70 -9.49 -2.75 12.37
N LEU A 71 -10.14 -1.63 12.72
CA LEU A 71 -9.43 -0.46 13.23
C LEU A 71 -8.63 -0.85 14.48
N ILE A 72 -7.52 -0.14 14.74
CA ILE A 72 -6.55 -0.56 15.78
C ILE A 72 -6.81 0.11 17.12
N GLY A 73 -7.21 1.39 17.10
CA GLY A 73 -7.33 2.20 18.30
C GLY A 73 -8.52 1.79 19.14
N LYS A 74 -8.33 1.72 20.45
CA LYS A 74 -9.36 1.35 21.43
C LYS A 74 -10.67 2.14 21.29
N ASP A 75 -10.57 3.39 20.83
CA ASP A 75 -11.71 4.29 20.67
C ASP A 75 -12.10 4.55 19.21
N ASP A 76 -11.46 3.92 18.25
CA ASP A 76 -11.62 4.27 16.82
C ASP A 76 -13.08 4.22 16.36
N TYR A 77 -13.86 3.26 16.81
CA TYR A 77 -15.29 3.20 16.53
C TYR A 77 -16.12 4.05 17.51
N ASN A 78 -15.76 4.08 18.78
CA ASN A 78 -16.53 4.79 19.81
C ASN A 78 -16.46 6.31 19.70
N ARG A 79 -15.37 6.87 19.18
CA ARG A 79 -15.20 8.33 19.03
C ARG A 79 -16.19 8.97 18.05
N VAL A 80 -16.79 8.18 17.13
CA VAL A 80 -17.86 8.65 16.24
C VAL A 80 -19.24 8.40 16.83
N ILE A 81 -19.41 7.36 17.64
CA ILE A 81 -20.67 6.99 18.29
C ILE A 81 -21.03 7.98 19.41
N ARG A 82 -20.09 8.31 20.28
CA ARG A 82 -20.33 9.18 21.45
C ARG A 82 -20.94 10.56 21.12
N PRO A 83 -20.45 11.32 20.11
CA PRO A 83 -21.06 12.59 19.72
C PRO A 83 -22.51 12.43 19.23
N LEU A 84 -22.79 11.38 18.47
CA LEU A 84 -24.15 11.07 17.99
C LEU A 84 -25.06 10.65 19.13
N GLN A 85 -24.60 9.82 20.07
CA GLN A 85 -25.34 9.49 21.29
C GLN A 85 -25.65 10.71 22.15
N LYS A 86 -24.68 11.65 22.26
CA LYS A 86 -24.93 12.94 22.93
C LYS A 86 -26.07 13.69 22.24
N ALA A 87 -26.02 13.79 20.91
CA ALA A 87 -27.07 14.46 20.13
C ALA A 87 -28.44 13.77 20.27
N ARG A 88 -28.51 12.45 20.26
CA ARG A 88 -29.75 11.68 20.52
C ARG A 88 -30.36 12.03 21.86
N ARG A 89 -29.56 12.09 22.92
CA ARG A 89 -30.05 12.44 24.28
C ARG A 89 -30.67 13.84 24.35
N TYR A 90 -30.25 14.76 23.52
CA TYR A 90 -30.81 16.12 23.44
C TYR A 90 -31.86 16.29 22.32
N GLY A 91 -32.25 15.21 21.64
CA GLY A 91 -33.21 15.26 20.52
C GLY A 91 -32.68 16.07 19.33
N LYS A 92 -31.36 16.06 19.09
CA LYS A 92 -30.68 16.89 18.08
C LYS A 92 -30.26 16.11 16.82
N LEU A 93 -30.61 14.84 16.71
CA LEU A 93 -30.38 14.07 15.48
C LEU A 93 -31.52 14.27 14.48
N THR A 94 -31.16 14.25 13.19
CA THR A 94 -32.13 14.02 12.10
C THR A 94 -32.51 12.56 12.03
N GLN A 95 -33.48 12.21 11.19
CA GLN A 95 -33.81 10.81 10.90
C GLN A 95 -32.58 10.05 10.36
N GLU A 96 -31.79 10.69 9.48
CA GLU A 96 -30.56 10.10 8.93
C GLU A 96 -29.48 9.96 10.02
N GLY A 97 -29.35 10.94 10.92
CA GLY A 97 -28.46 10.86 12.08
C GLY A 97 -28.80 9.68 12.99
N GLU A 98 -30.09 9.42 13.24
CA GLU A 98 -30.53 8.25 14.01
C GLU A 98 -30.20 6.94 13.29
N ARG A 99 -30.43 6.87 11.97
CA ARG A 99 -30.09 5.70 11.14
C ARG A 99 -28.59 5.41 11.19
N VAL A 100 -27.75 6.43 11.00
CA VAL A 100 -26.28 6.29 11.03
C VAL A 100 -25.83 5.81 12.40
N LEU A 101 -26.35 6.41 13.48
CA LEU A 101 -26.01 6.00 14.85
C LEU A 101 -26.40 4.54 15.11
N GLY A 102 -27.61 4.13 14.71
CA GLY A 102 -28.07 2.75 14.87
C GLY A 102 -27.17 1.74 14.19
N LEU A 103 -26.75 2.02 12.93
CA LEU A 103 -25.81 1.16 12.19
C LEU A 103 -24.44 1.08 12.88
N LEU A 104 -23.90 2.21 13.34
CA LEU A 104 -22.62 2.25 14.05
C LEU A 104 -22.68 1.49 15.38
N GLU A 105 -23.76 1.64 16.15
CA GLU A 105 -23.95 0.91 17.41
C GLU A 105 -24.04 -0.60 17.18
N GLU A 106 -24.75 -1.04 16.14
CA GLU A 106 -24.86 -2.45 15.80
C GLU A 106 -23.52 -3.03 15.37
N PHE A 107 -22.81 -2.34 14.47
CA PHE A 107 -21.49 -2.78 14.04
C PHE A 107 -20.49 -2.81 15.22
N ASN A 108 -20.55 -1.83 16.12
CA ASN A 108 -19.65 -1.76 17.26
C ASN A 108 -19.76 -2.97 18.22
N LYS A 109 -20.91 -3.66 18.25
CA LYS A 109 -21.05 -4.92 19.01
C LYS A 109 -20.12 -6.03 18.49
N THR A 110 -19.73 -5.96 17.21
CA THR A 110 -18.84 -6.94 16.58
C THR A 110 -17.36 -6.63 16.78
N THR A 111 -17.02 -5.44 17.31
CA THR A 111 -15.64 -4.97 17.45
C THR A 111 -14.94 -5.41 18.72
N ASP A 112 -15.69 -5.97 19.70
CA ASP A 112 -15.12 -6.36 20.99
C ASP A 112 -14.01 -7.40 20.81
N LYS A 113 -12.84 -7.09 21.38
CA LYS A 113 -11.60 -7.90 21.31
C LYS A 113 -11.10 -8.22 19.90
N ARG A 114 -11.54 -7.43 18.89
CA ARG A 114 -11.15 -7.63 17.49
C ARG A 114 -10.26 -6.48 16.95
N LEU A 115 -9.93 -5.52 17.77
CA LEU A 115 -9.18 -4.34 17.32
C LEU A 115 -7.80 -4.72 16.78
N GLY A 116 -7.56 -4.34 15.53
CA GLY A 116 -6.32 -4.63 14.82
C GLY A 116 -6.17 -6.06 14.29
N ASP A 117 -7.15 -6.93 14.53
CA ASP A 117 -7.14 -8.29 13.98
C ASP A 117 -7.34 -8.31 12.46
N LEU A 118 -6.80 -9.34 11.82
CA LEU A 118 -7.07 -9.66 10.42
C LEU A 118 -8.56 -10.02 10.25
N THR A 119 -9.18 -9.52 9.17
CA THR A 119 -10.54 -9.91 8.80
C THR A 119 -10.53 -11.07 7.81
N THR A 120 -11.71 -11.68 7.56
CA THR A 120 -11.89 -12.69 6.51
C THR A 120 -11.55 -12.14 5.12
N VAL A 121 -11.81 -10.84 4.87
CA VAL A 121 -11.35 -10.14 3.66
C VAL A 121 -9.83 -10.15 3.57
N GLY A 122 -9.15 -9.83 4.68
CA GLY A 122 -7.69 -9.80 4.72
C GLY A 122 -7.05 -11.18 4.52
N GLU A 123 -7.63 -12.21 5.10
CA GLU A 123 -7.21 -13.60 4.90
C GLU A 123 -7.36 -14.01 3.43
N ARG A 124 -8.53 -13.76 2.82
CA ARG A 124 -8.80 -14.04 1.39
C ARG A 124 -7.83 -13.30 0.46
N GLN A 125 -7.47 -12.06 0.77
CA GLN A 125 -6.46 -11.30 0.00
C GLN A 125 -5.13 -12.04 -0.07
N HIS A 126 -4.64 -12.56 1.06
CA HIS A 126 -3.36 -13.27 1.13
C HIS A 126 -3.43 -14.66 0.51
N HIS A 127 -4.52 -15.41 0.65
CA HIS A 127 -4.76 -16.61 -0.15
C HIS A 127 -4.69 -16.30 -1.65
N GLY A 128 -5.36 -15.23 -2.10
CA GLY A 128 -5.31 -14.79 -3.50
C GLY A 128 -3.91 -14.46 -3.97
N ILE A 129 -3.11 -13.72 -3.19
CA ILE A 129 -1.73 -13.35 -3.51
C ILE A 129 -0.86 -14.61 -3.59
N GLY A 130 -0.88 -15.49 -2.59
CA GLY A 130 -0.11 -16.73 -2.58
C GLY A 130 -0.39 -17.63 -3.77
N LYS A 131 -1.67 -17.80 -4.10
CA LYS A 131 -2.10 -18.55 -5.29
C LYS A 131 -1.56 -17.97 -6.58
N ARG A 132 -1.64 -16.64 -6.77
CA ARG A 132 -1.13 -15.97 -7.98
C ARG A 132 0.38 -16.03 -8.07
N ILE A 133 1.12 -15.89 -6.95
CA ILE A 133 2.57 -16.07 -6.91
C ILE A 133 2.96 -17.45 -7.46
N ALA A 134 2.33 -18.54 -6.99
CA ALA A 134 2.60 -19.88 -7.50
C ALA A 134 2.26 -20.04 -9.00
N GLN A 135 1.17 -19.41 -9.45
CA GLN A 135 0.72 -19.47 -10.84
C GLN A 135 1.63 -18.70 -11.81
N HIS A 136 2.13 -17.54 -11.39
CA HIS A 136 2.93 -16.66 -12.27
C HIS A 136 4.42 -17.00 -12.28
N PHE A 137 4.90 -17.70 -11.24
CA PHE A 137 6.31 -18.10 -11.11
C PHE A 137 6.46 -19.60 -10.83
N PRO A 138 5.85 -20.47 -11.68
CA PRO A 138 5.83 -21.91 -11.45
C PRO A 138 7.24 -22.52 -11.45
N GLU A 139 8.20 -21.96 -12.20
CA GLU A 139 9.58 -22.43 -12.23
C GLU A 139 10.25 -22.34 -10.86
N ILE A 140 9.79 -21.42 -10.00
CA ILE A 140 10.27 -21.30 -8.63
C ILE A 140 9.41 -22.15 -7.70
N PHE A 141 8.11 -21.86 -7.63
CA PHE A 141 7.24 -22.37 -6.56
C PHE A 141 6.78 -23.81 -6.79
N LEU A 142 6.77 -24.32 -8.03
CA LEU A 142 6.51 -25.75 -8.32
C LEU A 142 7.80 -26.57 -8.44
N SER A 143 8.97 -25.99 -8.22
CA SER A 143 10.23 -26.74 -8.14
C SER A 143 10.21 -27.73 -7.00
N LYS A 144 10.70 -28.97 -7.24
CA LYS A 144 10.79 -30.01 -6.23
C LYS A 144 11.67 -29.56 -5.05
N ASN A 145 11.14 -29.67 -3.83
CA ASN A 145 11.81 -29.29 -2.59
C ASN A 145 12.28 -27.81 -2.58
N VAL A 146 11.59 -26.89 -3.24
CA VAL A 146 11.91 -25.48 -3.16
C VAL A 146 11.96 -25.03 -1.69
N ALA A 147 13.01 -24.30 -1.31
CA ALA A 147 13.16 -23.72 0.00
C ALA A 147 12.51 -22.33 0.05
N ILE A 148 11.61 -22.13 0.98
CA ILE A 148 10.91 -20.86 1.20
C ILE A 148 11.17 -20.42 2.65
N ASP A 149 11.86 -19.30 2.84
CA ASP A 149 12.08 -18.67 4.15
C ASP A 149 11.05 -17.54 4.32
N ALA A 150 10.04 -17.75 5.16
CA ALA A 150 8.95 -16.81 5.42
C ALA A 150 9.09 -16.21 6.82
N ARG A 151 9.13 -14.88 6.90
CA ARG A 151 9.34 -14.15 8.16
C ARG A 151 8.29 -13.08 8.35
N SER A 152 7.79 -12.93 9.58
CA SER A 152 6.77 -11.95 9.93
C SER A 152 7.19 -11.09 11.11
N THR A 153 6.61 -9.88 11.18
CA THR A 153 6.57 -9.14 12.44
C THR A 153 5.78 -9.94 13.49
N VAL A 154 5.97 -9.62 14.77
CA VAL A 154 5.27 -10.31 15.89
C VAL A 154 3.78 -9.95 16.00
N VAL A 155 3.25 -9.18 15.07
CA VAL A 155 1.86 -8.73 15.09
C VAL A 155 0.94 -9.79 14.45
N ASN A 156 -0.09 -10.22 15.18
CA ASN A 156 -0.98 -11.33 14.82
C ASN A 156 -1.47 -11.28 13.36
N ARG A 157 -1.95 -10.13 12.90
CA ARG A 157 -2.45 -9.98 11.51
C ARG A 157 -1.37 -10.20 10.45
N CYS A 158 -0.10 -9.88 10.75
CA CYS A 158 1.01 -10.13 9.83
C CYS A 158 1.36 -11.62 9.80
N ILE A 159 1.33 -12.28 10.96
CA ILE A 159 1.55 -13.73 11.08
C ILE A 159 0.48 -14.49 10.31
N LEU A 160 -0.80 -14.15 10.51
CA LEU A 160 -1.91 -14.81 9.82
C LEU A 160 -1.88 -14.56 8.30
N SER A 161 -1.46 -13.36 7.86
CA SER A 161 -1.25 -13.07 6.45
C SER A 161 -0.13 -13.94 5.84
N MET A 162 0.97 -14.12 6.57
CA MET A 162 2.05 -15.04 6.17
C MET A 162 1.54 -16.48 6.05
N VAL A 163 0.77 -16.94 7.03
CA VAL A 163 0.22 -18.29 7.02
C VAL A 163 -0.67 -18.51 5.81
N ALA A 164 -1.61 -17.59 5.52
CA ALA A 164 -2.51 -17.70 4.38
C ALA A 164 -1.78 -17.79 3.03
N GLU A 165 -0.71 -17.01 2.81
CA GLU A 165 0.10 -17.14 1.59
C GLU A 165 0.87 -18.47 1.55
N CYS A 166 1.46 -18.89 2.69
CA CYS A 166 2.21 -20.14 2.77
C CYS A 166 1.32 -21.39 2.55
N GLU A 167 0.07 -21.35 2.99
CA GLU A 167 -0.91 -22.43 2.76
C GLU A 167 -1.17 -22.62 1.26
N GLU A 168 -1.33 -21.55 0.49
CA GLU A 168 -1.51 -21.64 -0.97
C GLU A 168 -0.26 -22.16 -1.68
N LEU A 169 0.94 -21.73 -1.25
CA LEU A 169 2.19 -22.23 -1.79
C LEU A 169 2.38 -23.72 -1.50
N MET A 170 2.01 -24.17 -0.29
CA MET A 170 2.05 -25.59 0.08
C MET A 170 0.99 -26.39 -0.65
N ALA A 171 -0.22 -25.85 -0.84
CA ALA A 171 -1.27 -26.50 -1.63
C ALA A 171 -0.86 -26.68 -3.11
N ALA A 172 -0.19 -25.66 -3.68
CA ALA A 172 0.33 -25.73 -5.04
C ALA A 172 1.51 -26.72 -5.19
N ASN A 173 2.37 -26.83 -4.15
CA ASN A 173 3.53 -27.70 -4.16
C ASN A 173 3.74 -28.38 -2.78
N PRO A 174 3.17 -29.56 -2.55
CA PRO A 174 3.33 -30.28 -1.26
C PRO A 174 4.78 -30.71 -0.97
N THR A 175 5.71 -30.59 -1.92
CA THR A 175 7.14 -30.87 -1.68
C THR A 175 7.92 -29.64 -1.24
N ALA A 176 7.30 -28.45 -1.22
CA ALA A 176 7.95 -27.22 -0.77
C ALA A 176 8.39 -27.36 0.71
N ARG A 177 9.53 -26.74 1.03
CA ARG A 177 10.07 -26.71 2.39
C ARG A 177 9.95 -25.28 2.91
N ILE A 178 8.86 -24.99 3.58
CA ILE A 178 8.60 -23.67 4.15
C ILE A 178 9.12 -23.62 5.58
N HIS A 179 9.99 -22.64 5.85
CA HIS A 179 10.46 -22.29 7.19
C HIS A 179 9.81 -20.96 7.61
N ASN A 180 8.97 -20.99 8.63
CA ASN A 180 8.33 -19.81 9.19
C ASN A 180 9.11 -19.35 10.44
N ASP A 181 9.44 -18.04 10.50
CA ASP A 181 10.12 -17.44 11.66
C ASP A 181 9.42 -16.14 12.06
N VAL A 182 9.13 -16.01 13.35
CA VAL A 182 8.51 -14.83 13.97
C VAL A 182 9.24 -14.55 15.28
N SER A 183 10.00 -13.46 15.31
CA SER A 183 10.86 -13.15 16.46
C SER A 183 11.03 -11.64 16.63
N GLU A 184 11.18 -11.19 17.89
CA GLU A 184 11.60 -9.82 18.21
C GLU A 184 12.98 -9.49 17.61
N ALA A 185 13.86 -10.48 17.49
CA ALA A 185 15.18 -10.33 16.88
C ALA A 185 15.12 -9.90 15.38
N LEU A 186 14.00 -10.13 14.71
CA LEU A 186 13.82 -9.77 13.31
C LEU A 186 13.24 -8.36 13.12
N GLN A 187 12.72 -7.72 14.18
CA GLN A 187 11.97 -6.48 14.08
C GLN A 187 12.82 -5.31 13.56
N TYR A 188 14.14 -5.31 13.79
CA TYR A 188 15.05 -4.24 13.38
C TYR A 188 15.04 -3.99 11.87
N TYR A 189 14.64 -4.99 11.05
CA TYR A 189 14.49 -4.81 9.60
C TYR A 189 13.07 -5.11 9.07
N LEU A 190 12.26 -5.91 9.79
CA LEU A 190 10.88 -6.21 9.37
C LEU A 190 9.90 -5.10 9.70
N ASN A 191 10.21 -4.26 10.69
CA ASN A 191 9.38 -3.15 11.11
C ASN A 191 10.08 -1.82 10.82
N LYS A 192 9.38 -0.72 11.01
CA LYS A 192 9.99 0.60 10.90
C LYS A 192 11.03 0.77 12.00
N ASP A 193 12.23 1.13 11.63
CA ASP A 193 13.27 1.56 12.57
C ASP A 193 13.38 3.08 12.53
N TRP A 194 12.96 3.73 13.60
CA TRP A 194 13.06 5.16 13.79
C TRP A 194 14.35 5.55 14.55
N GLU A 195 14.99 4.57 15.18
CA GLU A 195 16.13 4.84 16.05
C GLU A 195 17.40 5.16 15.24
N GLY A 196 17.68 6.43 15.11
CA GLY A 196 18.96 6.93 14.64
C GLY A 196 19.12 7.23 13.14
N LYS A 197 18.24 6.76 12.26
CA LYS A 197 18.41 6.97 10.81
C LYS A 197 17.65 8.19 10.27
N VAL A 198 16.49 8.52 10.82
CA VAL A 198 15.69 9.68 10.40
C VAL A 198 15.49 10.63 11.57
N LYS A 199 15.97 11.86 11.44
CA LYS A 199 15.90 12.87 12.52
C LYS A 199 14.47 13.36 12.75
N GLU A 200 14.06 13.43 14.02
CA GLU A 200 12.75 13.94 14.45
C GLU A 200 12.53 15.45 14.24
N SER A 201 13.57 16.21 13.94
CA SER A 201 13.54 17.69 13.91
C SER A 201 12.52 18.29 12.93
N SER A 202 12.12 17.55 11.89
CA SER A 202 11.14 17.97 10.90
C SER A 202 9.68 17.80 11.36
N ARG A 203 9.39 17.02 12.40
CA ARG A 203 8.03 16.59 12.76
C ARG A 203 7.09 17.70 13.27
N HIS A 204 7.62 18.80 13.84
CA HIS A 204 6.79 19.89 14.30
C HIS A 204 6.22 20.72 13.16
N GLU A 205 7.08 21.06 12.19
CA GLU A 205 6.68 21.81 11.00
C GLU A 205 5.74 20.96 10.13
N ASP A 206 6.02 19.67 9.97
CA ASP A 206 5.17 18.74 9.26
C ASP A 206 3.76 18.68 9.84
N ARG A 207 3.63 18.59 11.17
CA ARG A 207 2.33 18.57 11.84
C ARG A 207 1.54 19.86 11.62
N ARG A 208 2.22 21.01 11.64
CA ARG A 208 1.58 22.30 11.39
C ARG A 208 1.05 22.37 9.96
N ARG A 209 1.88 22.08 8.96
CA ARG A 209 1.51 22.14 7.54
C ARG A 209 0.42 21.13 7.17
N ILE A 210 0.51 19.90 7.71
CA ILE A 210 -0.56 18.92 7.56
C ILE A 210 -1.86 19.41 8.21
N GLY A 211 -1.77 20.03 9.40
CA GLY A 211 -2.93 20.61 10.08
C GLY A 211 -3.60 21.69 9.24
N GLU A 212 -2.84 22.65 8.75
CA GLU A 212 -3.33 23.72 7.87
C GLU A 212 -3.96 23.18 6.58
N PHE A 213 -3.32 22.18 5.95
CA PHE A 213 -3.88 21.53 4.78
C PHE A 213 -5.22 20.84 5.10
N ASN A 214 -5.30 20.13 6.22
CA ASN A 214 -6.49 19.44 6.67
C ASN A 214 -7.65 20.42 6.91
N ASP A 215 -7.37 21.54 7.58
CA ASP A 215 -8.38 22.54 7.90
C ASP A 215 -8.94 23.22 6.64
N ARG A 216 -8.08 23.52 5.66
CA ARG A 216 -8.50 24.08 4.37
C ARG A 216 -9.32 23.11 3.51
N ASN A 217 -9.16 21.81 3.69
CA ASN A 217 -9.81 20.77 2.89
C ASN A 217 -10.88 19.97 3.66
N THR A 218 -11.31 20.43 4.85
CA THR A 218 -12.40 19.80 5.61
C THR A 218 -13.61 20.75 5.67
N HIS A 219 -14.69 20.38 4.98
CA HIS A 219 -15.92 21.17 4.85
C HIS A 219 -17.11 20.41 5.48
N PRO A 220 -17.30 20.46 6.81
CA PRO A 220 -18.27 19.62 7.50
C PRO A 220 -19.72 20.10 7.41
N GLU A 221 -19.99 21.29 6.91
CA GLU A 221 -21.30 21.99 7.02
C GLU A 221 -22.46 21.18 6.46
N ARG A 222 -22.27 20.55 5.28
CA ARG A 222 -23.33 19.71 4.68
C ARG A 222 -23.58 18.46 5.51
N LEU A 223 -22.50 17.75 5.90
CA LEU A 223 -22.61 16.53 6.69
C LEU A 223 -23.28 16.81 8.05
N MET A 224 -22.95 17.93 8.68
CA MET A 224 -23.61 18.33 9.93
C MET A 224 -25.12 18.55 9.75
N LYS A 225 -25.56 19.17 8.63
CA LYS A 225 -26.99 19.31 8.31
C LYS A 225 -27.69 17.96 8.05
N VAL A 226 -26.97 16.98 7.52
CA VAL A 226 -27.50 15.63 7.33
C VAL A 226 -27.68 14.91 8.66
N LEU A 227 -26.77 15.08 9.61
CA LEU A 227 -26.76 14.34 10.88
C LEU A 227 -27.56 15.04 12.00
N PHE A 228 -27.59 16.37 12.03
CA PHE A 228 -28.15 17.15 13.13
C PHE A 228 -29.26 18.10 12.67
N ASN A 229 -30.35 18.13 13.42
CA ASN A 229 -31.50 19.00 13.15
C ASN A 229 -31.34 20.44 13.73
N ASP A 230 -30.32 20.67 14.53
CA ASP A 230 -29.99 21.96 15.16
C ASP A 230 -28.52 22.29 14.92
N GLN A 231 -28.27 23.22 13.96
CA GLN A 231 -26.92 23.56 13.53
C GLN A 231 -26.16 24.40 14.56
N GLN A 232 -26.85 25.22 15.31
CA GLN A 232 -26.23 26.03 16.37
C GLN A 232 -25.77 25.10 17.49
N TRP A 233 -26.64 24.20 17.96
CA TRP A 233 -26.28 23.20 18.95
C TRP A 233 -25.11 22.33 18.50
N ALA A 234 -25.11 21.91 17.25
CA ALA A 234 -24.01 21.12 16.67
C ALA A 234 -22.70 21.91 16.66
N ALA A 235 -22.74 23.21 16.34
CA ALA A 235 -21.56 24.07 16.37
C ALA A 235 -20.99 24.24 17.80
N ASP A 236 -21.84 24.36 18.79
CA ASP A 236 -21.44 24.59 20.19
C ASP A 236 -21.03 23.28 20.91
N SER A 237 -21.53 22.13 20.46
CA SER A 237 -21.45 20.86 21.19
C SER A 237 -20.59 19.80 20.54
N ILE A 238 -20.27 19.92 19.25
CA ILE A 238 -19.59 18.90 18.43
C ILE A 238 -18.35 19.49 17.75
N HIS A 239 -17.24 18.79 17.86
CA HIS A 239 -16.04 19.10 17.07
C HIS A 239 -16.24 18.63 15.62
N ARG A 240 -16.90 19.46 14.80
CA ARG A 240 -17.45 19.11 13.47
C ARG A 240 -16.39 18.57 12.50
N HIS A 241 -15.24 19.24 12.37
CA HIS A 241 -14.12 18.79 11.51
C HIS A 241 -13.59 17.41 11.96
N THR A 242 -13.44 17.24 13.27
CA THR A 242 -12.97 15.97 13.86
C THR A 242 -13.99 14.85 13.61
N LEU A 243 -15.28 15.09 13.82
CA LEU A 243 -16.33 14.11 13.59
C LEU A 243 -16.37 13.69 12.12
N MET A 244 -16.30 14.64 11.17
CA MET A 244 -16.28 14.31 9.74
C MET A 244 -15.13 13.38 9.37
N ARG A 245 -13.90 13.71 9.78
CA ARG A 245 -12.72 12.88 9.51
C ARG A 245 -12.79 11.50 10.13
N GLN A 246 -13.23 11.41 11.39
CA GLN A 246 -13.36 10.14 12.10
C GLN A 246 -14.47 9.26 11.53
N LEU A 247 -15.61 9.85 11.15
CA LEU A 247 -16.70 9.13 10.52
C LEU A 247 -16.27 8.63 9.13
N PHE A 248 -15.51 9.42 8.38
CA PHE A 248 -14.92 8.99 7.10
C PHE A 248 -13.96 7.81 7.29
N GLU A 249 -13.11 7.82 8.33
CA GLU A 249 -12.21 6.70 8.62
C GLU A 249 -12.97 5.40 8.90
N VAL A 250 -14.07 5.46 9.64
CA VAL A 250 -14.95 4.30 9.84
C VAL A 250 -15.59 3.88 8.52
N ALA A 251 -16.08 4.84 7.71
CA ALA A 251 -16.72 4.57 6.43
C ALA A 251 -15.80 3.82 5.45
N ILE A 252 -14.54 4.25 5.32
CA ILE A 252 -13.56 3.60 4.45
C ILE A 252 -13.09 2.25 4.98
N ASN A 253 -13.13 2.02 6.30
CA ASN A 253 -12.78 0.72 6.89
C ASN A 253 -13.86 -0.35 6.62
N MET A 254 -15.09 0.04 6.30
CA MET A 254 -16.18 -0.93 6.04
C MET A 254 -15.88 -1.88 4.87
N GLN A 255 -15.04 -1.48 3.91
CA GLN A 255 -14.59 -2.38 2.85
C GLN A 255 -13.67 -3.52 3.33
N SER A 256 -13.20 -3.46 4.58
CA SER A 256 -12.44 -4.53 5.22
C SER A 256 -13.32 -5.66 5.78
N HIS A 257 -14.64 -5.56 5.67
CA HIS A 257 -15.59 -6.49 6.28
C HIS A 257 -16.55 -7.04 5.23
N ASP A 258 -16.63 -8.38 5.14
CA ASP A 258 -17.60 -9.05 4.27
C ASP A 258 -19.02 -8.73 4.73
N ASN A 259 -19.88 -8.44 3.76
CA ASN A 259 -21.31 -8.20 4.00
C ASN A 259 -21.60 -7.14 5.08
N SER A 260 -20.71 -6.15 5.24
CA SER A 260 -21.01 -5.04 6.13
C SER A 260 -22.36 -4.42 5.70
N PRO A 261 -23.38 -4.39 6.58
CA PRO A 261 -24.65 -3.75 6.27
C PRO A 261 -24.52 -2.23 6.20
N ILE A 262 -23.30 -1.72 6.48
CA ILE A 262 -23.02 -0.30 6.65
C ILE A 262 -22.41 0.25 5.37
N ASP A 263 -23.24 0.91 4.57
CA ASP A 263 -22.79 1.74 3.46
C ASP A 263 -22.68 3.21 3.91
N LEU A 264 -21.59 3.51 4.64
CA LEU A 264 -21.31 4.87 5.07
C LEU A 264 -20.57 5.70 4.02
N ILE A 265 -19.98 5.09 3.02
CA ILE A 265 -19.21 5.84 2.00
C ILE A 265 -20.14 6.76 1.18
N ASN A 266 -21.39 6.38 1.00
CA ASN A 266 -22.40 7.16 0.29
C ASN A 266 -23.00 8.29 1.14
N LEU A 267 -22.67 8.36 2.42
CA LEU A 267 -22.97 9.53 3.26
C LEU A 267 -22.18 10.77 2.81
N PHE A 268 -21.05 10.56 2.17
CA PHE A 268 -20.15 11.61 1.68
C PHE A 268 -20.35 11.85 0.19
N THR A 269 -20.40 13.13 -0.22
CA THR A 269 -20.46 13.48 -1.65
C THR A 269 -19.15 13.11 -2.36
N PRO A 270 -19.14 13.06 -3.71
CA PRO A 270 -17.91 12.86 -4.47
C PRO A 270 -16.79 13.83 -4.09
N GLU A 271 -17.11 15.10 -3.88
CA GLU A 271 -16.17 16.15 -3.46
C GLU A 271 -15.64 15.88 -2.07
N GLU A 272 -16.52 15.59 -1.11
CA GLU A 272 -16.11 15.27 0.28
C GLU A 272 -15.23 14.02 0.34
N ARG A 273 -15.52 12.98 -0.45
CA ARG A 273 -14.67 11.79 -0.56
C ARG A 273 -13.29 12.12 -1.09
N TYR A 274 -13.22 12.93 -2.13
CA TYR A 274 -11.96 13.35 -2.72
C TYR A 274 -11.15 14.23 -1.75
N ASP A 275 -11.76 15.19 -1.07
CA ASP A 275 -11.08 16.06 -0.11
C ASP A 275 -10.56 15.28 1.09
N GLN A 276 -11.36 14.36 1.65
CA GLN A 276 -10.93 13.49 2.74
C GLN A 276 -9.79 12.56 2.31
N TRP A 277 -9.83 12.04 1.07
CA TRP A 277 -8.72 11.29 0.52
C TRP A 277 -7.46 12.15 0.36
N ARG A 278 -7.57 13.38 -0.15
CA ARG A 278 -6.41 14.31 -0.27
C ARG A 278 -5.73 14.54 1.07
N ILE A 279 -6.50 14.73 2.12
CA ILE A 279 -6.01 14.87 3.50
C ILE A 279 -5.17 13.66 3.90
N ASN A 280 -5.69 12.46 3.68
CA ASN A 280 -4.96 11.22 3.94
C ASN A 280 -3.71 11.08 3.08
N ASN A 281 -3.83 11.39 1.79
CA ASN A 281 -2.73 11.29 0.82
C ASN A 281 -1.55 12.17 1.24
N VAL A 282 -1.81 13.44 1.55
CA VAL A 282 -0.80 14.41 2.03
C VAL A 282 -0.19 13.94 3.36
N GLY A 283 -1.03 13.51 4.31
CA GLY A 283 -0.56 13.04 5.60
C GLY A 283 0.43 11.85 5.49
N TRP A 284 0.15 10.91 4.59
CA TRP A 284 1.04 9.78 4.32
C TRP A 284 2.31 10.20 3.60
N TYR A 285 2.19 11.03 2.56
CA TYR A 285 3.32 11.52 1.78
C TYR A 285 4.35 12.25 2.64
N VAL A 286 3.89 13.20 3.48
CA VAL A 286 4.80 13.99 4.31
C VAL A 286 5.46 13.12 5.39
N ARG A 287 4.73 12.16 5.98
CA ARG A 287 5.28 11.35 7.09
C ARG A 287 6.18 10.21 6.66
N TYR A 288 6.06 9.70 5.44
CA TYR A 288 6.73 8.45 5.03
C TYR A 288 7.28 8.49 3.62
N GLY A 289 6.84 9.45 2.79
CA GLY A 289 7.25 9.59 1.40
C GLY A 289 8.54 10.38 1.22
N ASN A 290 8.86 10.63 -0.04
CA ASN A 290 10.03 11.42 -0.43
C ASN A 290 9.69 12.93 -0.43
N SER A 291 9.22 13.43 0.71
CA SER A 291 8.78 14.82 0.86
C SER A 291 9.95 15.77 1.12
N PRO A 292 10.04 16.90 0.38
CA PRO A 292 11.03 17.93 0.68
C PRO A 292 10.83 18.57 2.06
N MET A 293 9.62 18.48 2.64
CA MET A 293 9.34 18.96 4.00
C MET A 293 10.07 18.17 5.08
N THR A 294 10.49 16.95 4.77
CA THR A 294 11.28 16.08 5.65
C THR A 294 12.66 15.79 5.07
N ASP A 295 13.21 16.76 4.32
CA ASP A 295 14.52 16.68 3.65
C ASP A 295 14.67 15.41 2.78
N ASN A 296 13.57 14.86 2.27
CA ASN A 296 13.52 13.60 1.52
C ASN A 296 14.09 12.38 2.29
N ASN A 297 14.13 12.43 3.62
CA ASN A 297 14.81 11.43 4.45
C ASN A 297 13.89 10.28 4.90
N MET A 298 12.57 10.46 4.87
CA MET A 298 11.63 9.47 5.40
C MET A 298 11.71 8.08 4.74
N PRO A 299 12.03 7.93 3.43
CA PRO A 299 12.25 6.62 2.83
C PRO A 299 13.36 5.81 3.50
N PHE A 300 14.39 6.48 4.05
CA PHE A 300 15.50 5.82 4.75
C PHE A 300 15.10 5.20 6.11
N SER A 301 13.87 5.39 6.58
CA SER A 301 13.31 4.59 7.68
C SER A 301 13.32 3.09 7.35
N GLN A 302 13.49 2.72 6.08
CA GLN A 302 13.61 1.33 5.62
C GLN A 302 15.05 0.96 5.19
N TYR A 303 16.04 1.68 5.72
CA TYR A 303 17.46 1.39 5.48
C TYR A 303 17.82 -0.07 5.79
N ASN A 304 17.44 -0.54 6.99
CA ASN A 304 17.73 -1.90 7.43
C ASN A 304 17.03 -2.96 6.57
N LEU A 305 15.78 -2.70 6.16
CA LEU A 305 15.03 -3.63 5.32
C LEU A 305 15.65 -3.75 3.92
N LEU A 306 15.99 -2.62 3.27
CA LEU A 306 16.64 -2.67 1.96
C LEU A 306 18.02 -3.34 2.05
N THR A 307 18.79 -3.05 3.09
CA THR A 307 20.08 -3.72 3.37
C THR A 307 19.89 -5.23 3.48
N ASN A 308 18.90 -5.69 4.26
CA ASN A 308 18.59 -7.10 4.40
C ASN A 308 18.16 -7.75 3.08
N ILE A 309 17.37 -7.06 2.26
CA ILE A 309 16.96 -7.54 0.93
C ILE A 309 18.19 -7.72 0.03
N ILE A 310 19.11 -6.74 -0.01
CA ILE A 310 20.34 -6.81 -0.82
C ILE A 310 21.22 -7.99 -0.38
N GLN A 311 21.52 -8.08 0.92
CA GLN A 311 22.40 -9.14 1.47
C GLN A 311 21.82 -10.55 1.27
N THR A 312 20.51 -10.70 1.46
CA THR A 312 19.83 -11.97 1.23
C THR A 312 19.85 -12.33 -0.26
N ALA A 313 19.59 -11.35 -1.13
CA ALA A 313 19.65 -11.56 -2.58
C ALA A 313 21.06 -11.97 -3.05
N ASP A 314 22.11 -11.30 -2.56
CA ASP A 314 23.49 -11.66 -2.88
C ASP A 314 23.81 -13.12 -2.47
N THR A 315 23.37 -13.53 -1.29
CA THR A 315 23.53 -14.91 -0.81
C THR A 315 22.79 -15.90 -1.70
N CYS A 316 21.54 -15.62 -2.02
CA CYS A 316 20.72 -16.50 -2.87
C CYS A 316 21.22 -16.58 -4.31
N VAL A 317 21.72 -15.46 -4.85
CA VAL A 317 22.34 -15.40 -6.19
C VAL A 317 23.63 -16.23 -6.20
N ALA A 318 24.48 -16.11 -5.17
CA ALA A 318 25.71 -16.89 -5.05
C ALA A 318 25.45 -18.39 -4.95
N LEU A 319 24.40 -18.80 -4.24
CA LEU A 319 23.98 -20.21 -4.13
C LEU A 319 23.43 -20.75 -5.45
N GLY A 320 22.82 -19.90 -6.28
CA GLY A 320 22.26 -20.27 -7.59
C GLY A 320 21.13 -21.30 -7.55
N LYS A 321 20.59 -21.61 -6.35
CA LYS A 321 19.50 -22.60 -6.15
C LYS A 321 18.13 -21.91 -6.32
N THR A 322 17.13 -22.69 -6.71
CA THR A 322 15.74 -22.22 -6.74
C THR A 322 15.21 -22.11 -5.31
N GLN A 323 14.81 -20.90 -4.91
CA GLN A 323 14.37 -20.59 -3.56
C GLN A 323 13.58 -19.28 -3.49
N ALA A 324 12.93 -19.05 -2.33
CA ALA A 324 12.21 -17.79 -2.07
C ALA A 324 12.45 -17.28 -0.65
N THR A 325 12.41 -15.96 -0.47
CA THR A 325 12.35 -15.29 0.83
C THR A 325 11.14 -14.38 0.88
N MET A 326 10.30 -14.56 1.88
CA MET A 326 9.06 -13.81 2.03
C MET A 326 9.06 -13.07 3.38
N ARG A 327 8.65 -11.81 3.37
CA ARG A 327 8.61 -10.96 4.55
C ARG A 327 7.25 -10.32 4.68
N PHE A 328 6.71 -10.29 5.91
CA PHE A 328 5.37 -9.80 6.20
C PHE A 328 5.40 -8.74 7.30
N GLY A 329 4.77 -7.60 7.02
CA GLY A 329 4.78 -6.47 7.93
C GLY A 329 3.66 -5.46 7.64
N HIS A 330 4.04 -4.20 7.45
CA HIS A 330 3.12 -3.08 7.51
C HIS A 330 3.27 -2.11 6.34
N GLU A 331 2.22 -1.29 6.09
CA GLU A 331 2.24 -0.20 5.11
C GLU A 331 3.32 0.85 5.38
N VAL A 332 3.59 1.11 6.66
CA VAL A 332 4.66 2.02 7.09
C VAL A 332 6.07 1.53 6.72
N CYS A 333 6.17 0.31 6.19
CA CYS A 333 7.40 -0.22 5.61
C CYS A 333 7.31 -0.32 4.09
N VAL A 334 6.21 -0.87 3.53
CA VAL A 334 6.05 -1.02 2.06
C VAL A 334 6.18 0.32 1.36
N MET A 335 5.49 1.35 1.85
CA MET A 335 5.44 2.64 1.19
C MET A 335 6.81 3.35 1.17
N PRO A 336 7.49 3.57 2.30
CA PRO A 336 8.83 4.18 2.27
C PRO A 336 9.87 3.27 1.59
N LEU A 337 9.73 1.95 1.62
CA LEU A 337 10.59 1.03 0.86
C LEU A 337 10.41 1.22 -0.65
N ALA A 338 9.18 1.33 -1.13
CA ALA A 338 8.90 1.61 -2.55
C ALA A 338 9.54 2.95 -3.00
N CYS A 339 9.49 3.98 -2.14
CA CYS A 339 10.17 5.24 -2.37
C CYS A 339 11.71 5.09 -2.34
N LEU A 340 12.26 4.36 -1.37
CA LEU A 340 13.70 4.15 -1.21
C LEU A 340 14.30 3.38 -2.39
N MET A 341 13.58 2.36 -2.86
CA MET A 341 13.93 1.56 -4.03
C MET A 341 13.69 2.29 -5.36
N GLU A 342 12.99 3.42 -5.35
CA GLU A 342 12.59 4.20 -6.53
C GLU A 342 11.77 3.37 -7.53
N LEU A 343 10.78 2.65 -7.02
CA LEU A 343 9.87 1.87 -7.86
C LEU A 343 8.94 2.81 -8.64
N GLY A 344 9.08 2.85 -9.96
CA GLY A 344 8.29 3.74 -10.81
C GLY A 344 8.38 5.19 -10.33
N ASN A 345 7.23 5.81 -10.09
CA ASN A 345 7.13 7.20 -9.60
C ASN A 345 6.88 7.29 -8.09
N CYS A 346 7.17 6.22 -7.29
CA CYS A 346 6.90 6.25 -5.86
C CYS A 346 7.72 7.30 -5.11
N ASN A 347 8.91 7.66 -5.61
CA ASN A 347 9.86 8.58 -5.00
C ASN A 347 9.76 10.03 -5.48
N VAL A 348 8.68 10.44 -6.13
CA VAL A 348 8.53 11.84 -6.57
C VAL A 348 8.64 12.79 -5.38
N SER A 349 9.31 13.92 -5.61
CA SER A 349 9.47 15.01 -4.64
C SER A 349 8.59 16.18 -5.07
N VAL A 350 7.56 16.52 -4.26
CA VAL A 350 6.55 17.53 -4.57
C VAL A 350 6.49 18.54 -3.43
N GLU A 351 6.80 19.79 -3.72
CA GLU A 351 6.78 20.89 -2.73
C GLU A 351 5.36 21.41 -2.48
N ASN A 352 4.58 21.55 -3.56
CA ASN A 352 3.21 22.04 -3.46
C ASN A 352 2.23 20.89 -3.15
N LEU A 353 1.80 20.82 -1.89
CA LEU A 353 0.86 19.78 -1.44
C LEU A 353 -0.49 19.84 -2.15
N ASP A 354 -0.91 21.01 -2.66
CA ASP A 354 -2.17 21.14 -3.39
C ASP A 354 -2.13 20.49 -4.77
N GLU A 355 -0.93 20.14 -5.27
CA GLU A 355 -0.72 19.44 -6.53
C GLU A 355 -0.28 17.98 -6.38
N LEU A 356 -0.09 17.52 -5.13
CA LEU A 356 0.44 16.18 -4.85
C LEU A 356 -0.38 15.08 -5.53
N ASP A 357 -1.69 15.21 -5.56
CA ASP A 357 -2.63 14.24 -6.14
C ASP A 357 -2.43 13.99 -7.64
N LYS A 358 -1.76 14.91 -8.35
CA LYS A 358 -1.41 14.74 -9.77
C LYS A 358 -0.26 13.75 -9.98
N TYR A 359 0.63 13.65 -9.01
CA TYR A 359 1.90 12.92 -9.15
C TYR A 359 1.99 11.69 -8.27
N TRP A 360 1.29 11.66 -7.14
CA TRP A 360 1.40 10.63 -6.14
C TRP A 360 0.05 10.30 -5.51
N GLN A 361 -0.36 9.02 -5.59
CA GLN A 361 -1.63 8.52 -5.09
C GLN A 361 -1.36 7.28 -4.24
N ASN A 362 -1.61 7.41 -2.93
CA ASN A 362 -1.34 6.38 -1.93
C ASN A 362 -2.11 5.07 -2.17
N TYR A 363 -3.35 5.13 -2.65
CA TYR A 363 -4.15 3.94 -2.95
C TYR A 363 -3.55 3.05 -4.06
N LYS A 364 -2.67 3.58 -4.91
CA LYS A 364 -1.93 2.81 -5.94
C LYS A 364 -0.70 2.11 -5.37
N ILE A 365 -0.15 2.64 -4.26
CA ILE A 365 1.14 2.19 -3.70
C ILE A 365 0.94 1.19 -2.57
N PHE A 366 0.08 1.50 -1.58
CA PHE A 366 -0.02 0.68 -0.37
C PHE A 366 -1.45 0.42 0.12
N PRO A 367 -2.34 -0.17 -0.73
CA PRO A 367 -3.61 -0.71 -0.27
C PRO A 367 -3.41 -1.79 0.81
N MET A 368 -4.48 -2.35 1.37
CA MET A 368 -4.40 -3.55 2.19
C MET A 368 -3.78 -4.69 1.40
N GLY A 369 -2.93 -5.53 2.02
CA GLY A 369 -2.23 -6.62 1.32
C GLY A 369 -1.16 -6.18 0.33
N CYS A 370 -0.85 -4.88 0.24
CA CYS A 370 0.16 -4.38 -0.70
C CYS A 370 1.50 -5.07 -0.54
N ASN A 371 2.23 -5.27 -1.64
CA ASN A 371 3.47 -6.00 -1.61
C ASN A 371 4.45 -5.54 -2.70
N ILE A 372 5.74 -5.73 -2.41
CA ILE A 372 6.86 -5.56 -3.34
C ILE A 372 7.43 -6.95 -3.59
N GLN A 373 7.61 -7.31 -4.85
CA GLN A 373 8.20 -8.57 -5.28
C GLN A 373 9.40 -8.30 -6.19
N LEU A 374 10.53 -8.97 -5.93
CA LEU A 374 11.66 -8.99 -6.86
C LEU A 374 11.87 -10.42 -7.34
N ILE A 375 11.93 -10.60 -8.63
CA ILE A 375 12.11 -11.90 -9.29
C ILE A 375 13.46 -11.90 -9.99
N PHE A 376 14.32 -12.84 -9.64
CA PHE A 376 15.66 -12.96 -10.16
C PHE A 376 15.74 -14.06 -11.21
N TYR A 377 16.42 -13.73 -12.32
CA TYR A 377 16.57 -14.59 -13.48
C TYR A 377 18.04 -14.88 -13.74
N LYS A 378 18.34 -16.11 -14.08
CA LYS A 378 19.68 -16.52 -14.51
C LYS A 378 19.64 -17.14 -15.91
N PRO A 379 20.77 -17.17 -16.63
CA PRO A 379 20.85 -17.96 -17.86
C PRO A 379 20.48 -19.42 -17.60
N ALA A 380 19.64 -19.99 -18.45
CA ALA A 380 19.29 -21.42 -18.39
C ALA A 380 20.49 -22.33 -18.65
N LYS A 381 21.47 -21.83 -19.42
CA LYS A 381 22.74 -22.52 -19.77
C LYS A 381 23.87 -21.51 -19.79
N GLY A 382 25.05 -21.96 -19.39
CA GLY A 382 26.27 -21.13 -19.41
C GLY A 382 26.34 -20.09 -18.34
N GLN A 383 27.16 -19.05 -18.56
CA GLN A 383 27.33 -17.89 -17.65
C GLN A 383 26.72 -16.65 -18.28
N GLY A 384 26.31 -15.70 -17.46
CA GLY A 384 25.77 -14.41 -17.87
C GLY A 384 25.31 -13.58 -16.68
N ASP A 385 24.86 -12.37 -16.95
CA ASP A 385 24.36 -11.46 -15.94
C ASP A 385 23.12 -12.05 -15.23
N ILE A 386 23.01 -11.84 -13.93
CA ILE A 386 21.76 -12.06 -13.21
C ILE A 386 20.86 -10.87 -13.48
N LEU A 387 19.63 -11.14 -13.89
CA LEU A 387 18.63 -10.11 -14.11
C LEU A 387 17.60 -10.10 -12.98
N VAL A 388 17.00 -8.95 -12.74
CA VAL A 388 15.95 -8.75 -11.77
C VAL A 388 14.79 -7.98 -12.37
N LYS A 389 13.57 -8.36 -12.00
CA LYS A 389 12.31 -7.68 -12.30
C LYS A 389 11.67 -7.27 -10.97
N ALA A 390 11.08 -6.07 -10.91
CA ALA A 390 10.34 -5.61 -9.73
C ALA A 390 8.84 -5.51 -10.03
N LEU A 391 8.03 -5.95 -9.06
CA LEU A 391 6.60 -5.73 -9.04
C LEU A 391 6.21 -4.95 -7.79
N LEU A 392 5.24 -4.04 -7.92
CA LEU A 392 4.52 -3.42 -6.81
C LEU A 392 3.03 -3.73 -6.97
N ASN A 393 2.44 -4.38 -5.98
CA ASN A 393 1.05 -4.85 -6.06
C ASN A 393 0.82 -5.67 -7.35
N GLU A 394 1.74 -6.57 -7.63
CA GLU A 394 1.71 -7.46 -8.80
C GLU A 394 1.70 -6.71 -10.17
N ARG A 395 2.16 -5.45 -10.22
CA ARG A 395 2.37 -4.66 -11.45
C ARG A 395 3.85 -4.45 -11.70
N GLU A 396 4.28 -4.60 -12.95
CA GLU A 396 5.67 -4.34 -13.36
C GLU A 396 6.06 -2.88 -13.10
N MET A 397 7.20 -2.68 -12.45
CA MET A 397 7.73 -1.37 -12.09
C MET A 397 9.06 -1.11 -12.76
N THR A 398 9.28 0.16 -13.15
CA THR A 398 10.61 0.62 -13.55
C THR A 398 11.51 0.76 -12.33
N LEU A 399 12.83 0.60 -12.54
CA LEU A 399 13.88 0.71 -11.54
C LEU A 399 14.87 1.84 -11.92
N PRO A 400 15.61 2.41 -10.97
CA PRO A 400 16.44 3.61 -11.19
C PRO A 400 17.75 3.38 -11.95
N VAL A 401 17.89 2.26 -12.64
CA VAL A 401 19.05 1.93 -13.46
C VAL A 401 18.61 1.59 -14.88
N LYS A 402 19.56 1.51 -15.82
CA LYS A 402 19.24 1.22 -17.21
C LYS A 402 18.66 -0.20 -17.36
N ALA A 403 17.49 -0.30 -17.97
CA ALA A 403 16.93 -1.59 -18.35
C ALA A 403 17.80 -2.28 -19.43
N THR A 404 17.72 -3.60 -19.51
CA THR A 404 18.23 -4.37 -20.64
C THR A 404 17.43 -4.03 -21.91
N ASP A 405 17.72 -4.69 -23.04
CA ASP A 405 16.91 -4.55 -24.27
C ASP A 405 15.46 -5.05 -24.08
N THR A 406 15.21 -5.82 -23.03
CA THR A 406 13.86 -6.24 -22.62
C THR A 406 13.36 -5.34 -21.49
N PRO A 407 12.25 -4.60 -21.67
CA PRO A 407 11.69 -3.73 -20.63
C PRO A 407 11.43 -4.48 -19.32
N TYR A 408 11.57 -3.77 -18.19
CA TYR A 408 11.39 -4.28 -16.81
C TYR A 408 12.40 -5.34 -16.37
N TYR A 409 13.46 -5.64 -17.17
CA TYR A 409 14.57 -6.51 -16.78
C TYR A 409 15.85 -5.68 -16.62
N TYR A 410 16.45 -5.77 -15.47
CA TYR A 410 17.61 -4.96 -15.06
C TYR A 410 18.74 -5.89 -14.62
N LYS A 411 20.01 -5.50 -14.84
CA LYS A 411 21.15 -6.25 -14.28
C LYS A 411 21.18 -6.07 -12.78
N TRP A 412 21.22 -7.18 -12.04
CA TRP A 412 21.31 -7.14 -10.59
C TRP A 412 22.56 -6.40 -10.11
N ALA A 413 23.70 -6.59 -10.76
CA ALA A 413 24.95 -5.91 -10.41
C ALA A 413 24.80 -4.38 -10.41
N ASP A 414 24.12 -3.81 -11.41
CA ASP A 414 23.92 -2.36 -11.54
C ASP A 414 22.95 -1.84 -10.47
N LEU A 415 21.85 -2.54 -10.27
CA LEU A 415 20.84 -2.18 -9.28
C LEU A 415 21.38 -2.29 -7.86
N ARG A 416 22.08 -3.38 -7.55
CA ARG A 416 22.76 -3.61 -6.28
C ARG A 416 23.75 -2.48 -5.97
N LYS A 417 24.58 -2.11 -6.93
CA LYS A 417 25.53 -1.01 -6.79
C LYS A 417 24.82 0.30 -6.49
N TYR A 418 23.77 0.63 -7.26
CA TYR A 418 23.00 1.85 -7.08
C TYR A 418 22.40 1.95 -5.67
N TRP A 419 21.71 0.91 -5.21
CA TRP A 419 21.10 0.91 -3.89
C TRP A 419 22.14 0.95 -2.76
N THR A 420 23.25 0.22 -2.90
CA THR A 420 24.32 0.23 -1.89
C THR A 420 24.94 1.63 -1.77
N GLU A 421 25.29 2.27 -2.86
CA GLU A 421 25.84 3.64 -2.87
C GLU A 421 24.84 4.65 -2.29
N LYS A 422 23.55 4.50 -2.57
CA LYS A 422 22.49 5.35 -2.01
C LYS A 422 22.41 5.21 -0.49
N LEU A 423 22.45 3.99 0.03
CA LEU A 423 22.44 3.72 1.47
C LEU A 423 23.73 4.24 2.16
N GLU A 424 24.89 4.06 1.54
CA GLU A 424 26.16 4.56 2.06
C GLU A 424 26.22 6.09 2.14
N LYS A 425 25.68 6.79 1.13
CA LYS A 425 25.59 8.25 1.13
C LYS A 425 24.73 8.80 2.24
N PHE A 426 23.69 8.12 2.62
CA PHE A 426 22.83 8.52 3.73
C PHE A 426 23.50 8.40 5.12
N ASN A 427 24.47 7.49 5.26
CA ASN A 427 25.22 7.31 6.50
C ASN A 427 26.38 8.32 6.71
N LYS A 428 26.72 9.12 5.69
CA LYS A 428 27.75 10.17 5.74
C LYS A 428 27.13 11.50 6.14
#